data_889fcec26cf87ef1dd13a51de9c3eb7f
#
_entry.id   889fcec26cf87ef1dd13a51de9c3eb7f
#
_cell.length_a   1.000
_cell.length_b   1.000
_cell.length_c   1.000
_cell.angle_alpha   90.00
_cell.angle_beta   90.00
_cell.angle_gamma   90.00
#
_symmetry.space_group_name_H-M   'P 1'
#
loop_
_entity.id
_entity.type
_entity.pdbx_description
1 polymer ?
#
loop_
_entity_poly.entity_id
_entity_poly.type
_entity_poly.pdbx_seq_one_letter_code
_entity_poly.pdbx_strand_id
1 'polypeptide(L)'
;PNLMGYKSYTHTVKIGTVDVLQSVTGQLLATCAVHLDSVESPRELDLFGRPRAQDREFRELFKVVFASPRFFELAFGQLVDRAFSDLSGQITRALVDRPAIVLSEKAVVLAVEGAEVFLGLGLEDRVHFGDVLPVLRDQQRIALVQVRQVLGPHLSKGIVLQQQEPVKNGLRLGQRLSPGE
;
A
#
# COMPACT_ATOMS: atom_id res chain seq x y z
N PRO A 1 -48.93 13.40 22.85
CA PRO A 1 -48.36 12.29 22.10
C PRO A 1 -47.71 12.82 20.81
N ASN A 2 -46.37 12.81 20.78
CA ASN A 2 -45.62 13.22 19.60
C ASN A 2 -45.73 12.11 18.54
N LEU A 3 -46.56 12.33 17.55
CA LEU A 3 -46.78 11.44 16.43
C LEU A 3 -45.74 11.55 15.29
N MET A 4 -44.70 12.34 15.50
CA MET A 4 -43.61 12.51 14.51
C MET A 4 -42.34 11.87 15.01
N GLY A 5 -42.11 10.63 14.62
CA GLY A 5 -40.85 9.94 14.83
C GLY A 5 -39.92 10.12 13.61
N TYR A 6 -38.81 10.82 13.75
CA TYR A 6 -37.74 10.83 12.79
C TYR A 6 -36.90 9.58 13.02
N LYS A 7 -36.73 8.73 11.99
CA LYS A 7 -35.78 7.65 12.00
C LYS A 7 -34.61 8.06 11.11
N SER A 8 -33.41 8.11 11.66
CA SER A 8 -32.16 8.20 10.90
C SER A 8 -31.54 6.82 10.80
N TYR A 9 -30.97 6.50 9.66
CA TYR A 9 -30.20 5.29 9.45
C TYR A 9 -28.74 5.68 9.30
N THR A 10 -27.87 5.04 10.06
CA THR A 10 -26.44 5.21 9.96
C THR A 10 -25.83 3.90 9.49
N HIS A 11 -25.14 3.94 8.39
CA HIS A 11 -24.30 2.85 7.93
C HIS A 11 -22.85 3.17 8.31
N THR A 12 -22.21 2.24 9.01
CA THR A 12 -20.81 2.38 9.42
C THR A 12 -20.01 1.23 8.85
N VAL A 13 -18.91 1.54 8.17
CA VAL A 13 -17.90 0.58 7.78
C VAL A 13 -16.60 0.95 8.48
N LYS A 14 -16.11 0.04 9.29
CA LYS A 14 -14.85 0.18 10.00
C LYS A 14 -13.92 -0.97 9.65
N ILE A 15 -12.83 -0.64 8.96
CA ILE A 15 -11.70 -1.53 8.79
C ILE A 15 -10.71 -1.16 9.89
N GLY A 16 -10.43 -2.12 10.76
CA GLY A 16 -9.49 -1.93 11.86
C GLY A 16 -8.07 -1.72 11.35
N THR A 17 -7.11 -1.99 12.20
CA THR A 17 -5.71 -1.86 11.85
C THR A 17 -5.29 -2.92 10.84
N VAL A 18 -4.74 -2.49 9.72
CA VAL A 18 -4.11 -3.35 8.71
C VAL A 18 -2.64 -3.00 8.64
N ASP A 19 -1.80 -3.94 9.06
CA ASP A 19 -0.36 -3.77 9.03
C ASP A 19 0.23 -4.27 7.72
N VAL A 20 0.97 -3.41 7.05
CA VAL A 20 1.74 -3.75 5.86
C VAL A 20 3.14 -4.15 6.31
N LEU A 21 3.46 -5.43 6.19
CA LEU A 21 4.74 -5.98 6.62
C LEU A 21 5.60 -6.36 5.42
N GLN A 22 6.90 -6.19 5.56
CA GLN A 22 7.86 -6.75 4.62
C GLN A 22 7.94 -8.26 4.82
N SER A 23 7.65 -9.04 3.78
CA SER A 23 7.46 -10.50 3.88
C SER A 23 8.69 -11.28 4.37
N VAL A 24 9.89 -10.78 4.14
CA VAL A 24 11.15 -11.47 4.49
C VAL A 24 11.64 -11.12 5.89
N THR A 25 11.53 -9.85 6.28
CA THR A 25 12.07 -9.35 7.56
C THR A 25 11.02 -9.24 8.65
N GLY A 26 9.73 -9.27 8.28
CA GLY A 26 8.62 -8.97 9.19
C GLY A 26 8.56 -7.49 9.62
N GLN A 27 9.39 -6.63 9.01
CA GLN A 27 9.41 -5.21 9.36
C GLN A 27 8.09 -4.54 9.00
N LEU A 28 7.54 -3.77 9.95
CA LEU A 28 6.35 -2.95 9.73
C LEU A 28 6.70 -1.80 8.78
N LEU A 29 6.03 -1.75 7.62
CA LEU A 29 6.17 -0.69 6.63
C LEU A 29 5.14 0.43 6.84
N ALA A 30 3.92 0.05 7.17
CA ALA A 30 2.83 0.98 7.44
C ALA A 30 1.71 0.30 8.23
N THR A 31 0.94 1.11 8.93
CA THR A 31 -0.33 0.74 9.54
C THR A 31 -1.43 1.58 8.91
N CYS A 32 -2.41 0.92 8.31
CA CYS A 32 -3.54 1.54 7.63
C CYS A 32 -4.83 1.27 8.41
N ALA A 33 -5.75 2.21 8.41
CA ALA A 33 -7.07 2.04 8.99
C ALA A 33 -8.09 2.87 8.23
N VAL A 34 -9.33 2.39 8.14
CA VAL A 34 -10.43 3.11 7.49
C VAL A 34 -11.64 3.10 8.40
N HIS A 35 -12.25 4.26 8.54
CA HIS A 35 -13.53 4.44 9.23
C HIS A 35 -14.39 5.36 8.38
N LEU A 36 -15.48 4.84 7.86
CA LEU A 36 -16.45 5.58 7.07
C LEU A 36 -17.83 5.45 7.68
N ASP A 37 -18.47 6.59 7.84
CA ASP A 37 -19.86 6.69 8.26
C ASP A 37 -20.68 7.34 7.16
N SER A 38 -21.85 6.79 6.88
CA SER A 38 -22.85 7.43 6.04
C SER A 38 -24.13 7.56 6.86
N VAL A 39 -24.51 8.80 7.11
CA VAL A 39 -25.75 9.11 7.82
C VAL A 39 -26.77 9.58 6.80
N GLU A 40 -27.78 8.76 6.56
CA GLU A 40 -28.93 9.15 5.76
C GLU A 40 -30.05 9.66 6.68
N SER A 41 -30.27 10.97 6.64
CA SER A 41 -31.40 11.61 7.34
C SER A 41 -32.47 11.96 6.31
N PRO A 42 -33.43 11.08 6.03
CA PRO A 42 -34.52 11.41 5.13
C PRO A 42 -35.40 12.50 5.76
N ARG A 43 -35.51 13.63 5.06
CA ARG A 43 -36.43 14.72 5.48
C ARG A 43 -37.88 14.44 5.09
N GLU A 44 -38.23 13.20 4.71
CA GLU A 44 -39.57 12.85 4.30
C GLU A 44 -40.43 12.47 5.50
N LEU A 45 -41.51 13.17 5.65
CA LEU A 45 -42.61 12.86 6.59
C LEU A 45 -43.34 11.63 6.05
N ASP A 46 -43.23 10.50 6.75
CA ASP A 46 -44.01 9.32 6.43
C ASP A 46 -45.33 9.36 7.19
N LEU A 47 -46.32 9.99 6.58
CA LEU A 47 -47.67 10.12 7.13
C LEU A 47 -48.51 8.84 7.04
N PHE A 48 -48.05 7.81 6.27
CA PHE A 48 -48.87 6.66 5.94
C PHE A 48 -48.19 5.28 6.17
N GLY A 49 -47.06 5.24 6.89
CA GLY A 49 -46.42 3.98 7.28
C GLY A 49 -45.90 3.14 6.10
N ARG A 50 -45.63 3.75 4.93
CA ARG A 50 -45.05 3.04 3.80
C ARG A 50 -43.57 2.74 4.07
N PRO A 51 -43.09 1.53 3.74
CA PRO A 51 -41.68 1.20 3.91
C PRO A 51 -40.83 2.14 3.03
N ARG A 52 -39.88 2.83 3.68
CA ARG A 52 -38.96 3.77 3.02
C ARG A 52 -38.00 3.00 2.11
N ALA A 53 -37.36 3.71 1.19
CA ALA A 53 -36.35 3.11 0.32
C ALA A 53 -35.25 2.39 1.11
N GLN A 54 -34.81 2.98 2.24
CA GLN A 54 -33.81 2.43 3.15
C GLN A 54 -34.27 1.14 3.87
N ASP A 55 -35.57 1.06 4.28
CA ASP A 55 -36.12 -0.16 4.88
C ASP A 55 -36.16 -1.31 3.88
N ARG A 56 -36.34 -0.99 2.58
CA ARG A 56 -36.28 -1.97 1.49
C ARG A 56 -34.86 -2.39 1.25
N GLU A 57 -33.93 -1.44 1.18
CA GLU A 57 -32.52 -1.69 0.97
C GLU A 57 -31.94 -2.56 2.09
N PHE A 58 -32.24 -2.24 3.36
CA PHE A 58 -31.81 -3.06 4.49
C PHE A 58 -32.31 -4.51 4.41
N ARG A 59 -33.55 -4.73 3.96
CA ARG A 59 -34.08 -6.08 3.74
C ARG A 59 -33.43 -6.78 2.55
N GLU A 60 -33.09 -6.05 1.51
CA GLU A 60 -32.36 -6.59 0.35
C GLU A 60 -30.94 -7.01 0.71
N LEU A 61 -30.27 -6.27 1.58
CA LEU A 61 -28.91 -6.58 2.02
C LEU A 61 -28.78 -8.01 2.55
N PHE A 62 -29.79 -8.52 3.27
CA PHE A 62 -29.80 -9.91 3.76
C PHE A 62 -30.03 -10.97 2.69
N LYS A 63 -30.47 -10.58 1.49
CA LYS A 63 -30.77 -11.49 0.39
C LYS A 63 -29.69 -11.49 -0.69
N VAL A 64 -28.83 -10.51 -0.68
CA VAL A 64 -27.81 -10.30 -1.70
C VAL A 64 -26.51 -10.92 -1.23
N VAL A 65 -25.84 -11.64 -2.13
CA VAL A 65 -24.51 -12.21 -1.86
C VAL A 65 -23.51 -11.07 -1.71
N PHE A 66 -22.71 -11.11 -0.64
CA PHE A 66 -21.64 -10.14 -0.39
C PHE A 66 -20.70 -10.07 -1.60
N ALA A 67 -20.28 -8.85 -1.95
CA ALA A 67 -19.42 -8.55 -3.09
C ALA A 67 -19.98 -8.92 -4.48
N SER A 68 -21.27 -9.25 -4.60
CA SER A 68 -21.92 -9.38 -5.90
C SER A 68 -22.15 -8.01 -6.57
N PRO A 69 -22.35 -7.94 -7.90
CA PRO A 69 -22.69 -6.67 -8.57
C PRO A 69 -23.90 -5.98 -7.92
N ARG A 70 -24.92 -6.75 -7.55
CA ARG A 70 -26.13 -6.25 -6.87
C ARG A 70 -25.83 -5.68 -5.48
N PHE A 71 -24.85 -6.24 -4.75
CA PHE A 71 -24.41 -5.71 -3.45
C PHE A 71 -23.88 -4.29 -3.60
N PHE A 72 -23.06 -4.01 -4.62
CA PHE A 72 -22.47 -2.69 -4.84
C PHE A 72 -23.45 -1.65 -5.40
N GLU A 73 -24.64 -2.05 -5.80
CA GLU A 73 -25.72 -1.11 -6.13
C GLU A 73 -26.41 -0.53 -4.87
N LEU A 74 -26.28 -1.22 -3.72
CA LEU A 74 -26.84 -0.77 -2.45
C LEU A 74 -25.95 0.30 -1.80
N ALA A 75 -26.55 1.24 -1.03
CA ALA A 75 -25.81 2.30 -0.36
C ALA A 75 -24.73 1.75 0.58
N PHE A 76 -25.04 0.68 1.30
CA PHE A 76 -24.04 0.00 2.14
C PHE A 76 -22.91 -0.63 1.31
N GLY A 77 -23.24 -1.25 0.19
CA GLY A 77 -22.23 -1.80 -0.72
C GLY A 77 -21.30 -0.74 -1.29
N GLN A 78 -21.83 0.43 -1.66
CA GLN A 78 -21.04 1.57 -2.11
C GLN A 78 -20.14 2.13 -1.01
N LEU A 79 -20.60 2.11 0.25
CA LEU A 79 -19.78 2.52 1.40
C LEU A 79 -18.62 1.54 1.62
N VAL A 80 -18.89 0.25 1.49
CA VAL A 80 -17.88 -0.81 1.55
C VAL A 80 -16.85 -0.64 0.43
N ASP A 81 -17.27 -0.41 -0.80
CA ASP A 81 -16.40 -0.19 -1.94
C ASP A 81 -15.46 1.02 -1.73
N ARG A 82 -16.01 2.12 -1.25
CA ARG A 82 -15.22 3.30 -0.87
C ARG A 82 -14.20 2.98 0.23
N ALA A 83 -14.59 2.22 1.25
CA ALA A 83 -13.68 1.85 2.34
C ALA A 83 -12.50 1.00 1.84
N PHE A 84 -12.74 0.05 0.94
CA PHE A 84 -11.67 -0.74 0.33
C PHE A 84 -10.81 0.08 -0.63
N SER A 85 -11.39 1.00 -1.39
CA SER A 85 -10.65 1.92 -2.25
C SER A 85 -9.72 2.83 -1.45
N ASP A 86 -10.20 3.38 -0.33
CA ASP A 86 -9.39 4.19 0.58
C ASP A 86 -8.25 3.38 1.20
N LEU A 87 -8.54 2.16 1.67
CA LEU A 87 -7.52 1.26 2.21
C LEU A 87 -6.44 0.93 1.16
N SER A 88 -6.87 0.57 -0.04
CA SER A 88 -5.96 0.31 -1.17
C SER A 88 -5.09 1.52 -1.47
N GLY A 89 -5.67 2.73 -1.48
CA GLY A 89 -4.94 3.98 -1.67
C GLY A 89 -3.92 4.25 -0.55
N GLN A 90 -4.25 3.94 0.71
CA GLN A 90 -3.30 4.07 1.83
C GLN A 90 -2.14 3.09 1.70
N ILE A 91 -2.43 1.82 1.39
CA ILE A 91 -1.40 0.79 1.18
C ILE A 91 -0.49 1.17 0.00
N THR A 92 -1.07 1.58 -1.12
CA THR A 92 -0.31 1.99 -2.30
C THR A 92 0.62 3.16 -1.99
N ARG A 93 0.12 4.20 -1.32
CA ARG A 93 0.95 5.33 -0.88
C ARG A 93 2.07 4.89 0.04
N ALA A 94 1.78 4.05 1.03
CA ALA A 94 2.79 3.53 1.94
C ALA A 94 3.90 2.73 1.25
N LEU A 95 3.59 2.09 0.12
CA LEU A 95 4.57 1.35 -0.66
C LEU A 95 5.35 2.23 -1.65
N VAL A 96 4.71 3.28 -2.20
CA VAL A 96 5.30 4.17 -3.21
C VAL A 96 6.05 5.34 -2.55
N ASP A 97 5.48 5.95 -1.51
CA ASP A 97 6.05 7.13 -0.84
C ASP A 97 7.16 6.79 0.17
N ARG A 98 7.94 5.75 -0.11
CA ARG A 98 9.10 5.46 0.73
C ARG A 98 10.11 6.60 0.64
N PRO A 99 10.64 7.06 1.78
CA PRO A 99 11.65 8.08 1.77
C PRO A 99 12.84 7.65 0.92
N ALA A 100 13.41 8.59 0.17
CA ALA A 100 14.56 8.36 -0.68
C ALA A 100 15.70 7.68 0.09
N ILE A 101 16.47 6.83 -0.62
CA ILE A 101 17.67 6.22 -0.06
C ILE A 101 18.70 7.32 0.25
N VAL A 102 19.36 7.21 1.39
CA VAL A 102 20.43 8.13 1.75
C VAL A 102 21.72 7.70 1.03
N LEU A 103 22.01 8.34 -0.09
CA LEU A 103 23.22 8.07 -0.86
C LEU A 103 24.38 8.88 -0.27
N SER A 104 25.28 8.20 0.40
CA SER A 104 26.55 8.74 0.86
C SER A 104 27.66 8.43 -0.17
N GLU A 105 28.86 8.93 0.07
CA GLU A 105 30.03 8.53 -0.74
C GLU A 105 30.32 7.03 -0.67
N LYS A 106 29.84 6.36 0.39
CA LYS A 106 29.98 4.92 0.60
C LYS A 106 28.91 4.09 -0.16
N ALA A 107 27.96 4.74 -0.85
CA ALA A 107 26.94 4.09 -1.66
C ALA A 107 27.55 3.48 -2.94
N VAL A 108 28.34 2.45 -2.77
CA VAL A 108 29.09 1.77 -3.85
C VAL A 108 28.93 0.26 -3.77
N VAL A 109 29.25 -0.40 -4.86
CA VAL A 109 29.43 -1.86 -4.88
C VAL A 109 30.72 -2.19 -4.14
N LEU A 110 30.62 -2.95 -3.05
CA LEU A 110 31.77 -3.32 -2.21
C LEU A 110 32.48 -4.56 -2.72
N ALA A 111 31.70 -5.57 -3.13
CA ALA A 111 32.21 -6.82 -3.66
C ALA A 111 31.25 -7.44 -4.65
N VAL A 112 31.76 -8.26 -5.54
CA VAL A 112 30.98 -9.05 -6.51
C VAL A 112 31.43 -10.50 -6.41
N GLU A 113 30.48 -11.41 -6.13
CA GLU A 113 30.71 -12.85 -6.01
C GLU A 113 29.73 -13.60 -6.92
N GLY A 114 30.14 -13.87 -8.14
CA GLY A 114 29.27 -14.46 -9.15
C GLY A 114 28.11 -13.55 -9.52
N ALA A 115 26.88 -13.97 -9.26
CA ALA A 115 25.66 -13.17 -9.47
C ALA A 115 25.29 -12.31 -8.26
N GLU A 116 25.96 -12.51 -7.12
CA GLU A 116 25.71 -11.78 -5.88
C GLU A 116 26.62 -10.55 -5.78
N VAL A 117 26.07 -9.48 -5.21
CA VAL A 117 26.80 -8.23 -5.01
C VAL A 117 26.58 -7.73 -3.59
N PHE A 118 27.66 -7.24 -2.98
CA PHE A 118 27.61 -6.58 -1.68
C PHE A 118 27.59 -5.06 -1.91
N LEU A 119 26.67 -4.39 -1.23
CA LEU A 119 26.38 -2.98 -1.43
C LEU A 119 26.69 -2.22 -0.15
N GLY A 120 27.37 -1.09 -0.28
CA GLY A 120 27.66 -0.17 0.83
C GLY A 120 26.45 0.67 1.24
N LEU A 121 25.29 0.03 1.31
CA LEU A 121 24.02 0.62 1.72
C LEU A 121 23.27 -0.42 2.57
N GLY A 122 22.61 0.02 3.64
CA GLY A 122 21.90 -0.87 4.54
C GLY A 122 20.69 -0.22 5.19
N LEU A 123 20.38 -0.62 6.41
CA LEU A 123 19.17 -0.21 7.11
C LEU A 123 19.14 1.29 7.39
N GLU A 124 20.24 1.87 7.84
CA GLU A 124 20.33 3.32 8.14
C GLU A 124 20.27 4.17 6.87
N ASP A 125 20.61 3.60 5.72
CA ASP A 125 20.48 4.23 4.41
C ASP A 125 19.08 4.08 3.82
N ARG A 126 18.13 3.51 4.57
CA ARG A 126 16.74 3.25 4.17
C ARG A 126 16.61 2.25 3.02
N VAL A 127 17.54 1.32 2.95
CA VAL A 127 17.50 0.21 2.00
C VAL A 127 16.73 -0.95 2.60
N HIS A 128 15.86 -1.55 1.80
CA HIS A 128 15.03 -2.67 2.21
C HIS A 128 15.13 -3.82 1.20
N PHE A 129 14.72 -4.99 1.66
CA PHE A 129 14.57 -6.15 0.78
C PHE A 129 13.66 -5.83 -0.41
N GLY A 130 14.07 -6.25 -1.59
CA GLY A 130 13.31 -6.04 -2.83
C GLY A 130 13.59 -4.71 -3.53
N ASP A 131 14.28 -3.76 -2.88
CA ASP A 131 14.66 -2.51 -3.54
C ASP A 131 15.51 -2.80 -4.77
N VAL A 132 15.21 -2.12 -5.87
CA VAL A 132 15.98 -2.21 -7.11
C VAL A 132 16.82 -0.94 -7.26
N LEU A 133 18.13 -1.12 -7.28
CA LEU A 133 19.11 -0.04 -7.33
C LEU A 133 19.85 -0.06 -8.65
N PRO A 134 19.97 1.08 -9.35
CA PRO A 134 20.84 1.18 -10.49
C PRO A 134 22.31 1.23 -10.05
N VAL A 135 23.15 0.49 -10.74
CA VAL A 135 24.61 0.62 -10.66
C VAL A 135 25.06 1.57 -11.75
N LEU A 136 25.82 2.57 -11.36
CA LEU A 136 26.20 3.69 -12.21
C LEU A 136 27.69 3.70 -12.50
N ARG A 137 28.05 3.99 -13.76
CA ARG A 137 29.40 4.39 -14.18
C ARG A 137 29.28 5.75 -14.89
N ASP A 138 30.01 6.74 -14.44
CA ASP A 138 29.98 8.09 -15.01
C ASP A 138 28.56 8.65 -15.17
N GLN A 139 27.69 8.38 -14.15
CA GLN A 139 26.27 8.71 -14.10
C GLN A 139 25.37 7.93 -15.08
N GLN A 140 25.91 7.04 -15.89
CA GLN A 140 25.13 6.16 -16.74
C GLN A 140 24.79 4.85 -16.03
N ARG A 141 23.56 4.40 -16.16
CA ARG A 141 23.11 3.12 -15.63
C ARG A 141 23.67 1.97 -16.46
N ILE A 142 24.49 1.14 -15.83
CA ILE A 142 25.10 -0.03 -16.47
C ILE A 142 24.51 -1.35 -15.99
N ALA A 143 23.86 -1.37 -14.82
CA ALA A 143 23.23 -2.57 -14.30
C ALA A 143 22.09 -2.21 -13.34
N LEU A 144 21.25 -3.20 -13.03
CA LEU A 144 20.24 -3.16 -11.99
C LEU A 144 20.51 -4.28 -10.97
N VAL A 145 20.48 -3.95 -9.71
CA VAL A 145 20.68 -4.87 -8.59
C VAL A 145 19.45 -4.86 -7.71
N GLN A 146 18.91 -6.02 -7.41
CA GLN A 146 17.85 -6.17 -6.41
C GLN A 146 18.43 -6.59 -5.07
N VAL A 147 18.12 -5.84 -4.03
CA VAL A 147 18.48 -6.18 -2.66
C VAL A 147 17.74 -7.43 -2.22
N ARG A 148 18.50 -8.43 -1.78
CA ARG A 148 17.98 -9.72 -1.30
C ARG A 148 18.10 -9.89 0.20
N GLN A 149 19.02 -9.16 0.82
CA GLN A 149 19.22 -9.21 2.27
C GLN A 149 19.87 -7.90 2.74
N VAL A 150 19.35 -7.34 3.82
CA VAL A 150 20.01 -6.25 4.54
C VAL A 150 20.80 -6.89 5.69
N LEU A 151 22.11 -6.68 5.67
CA LEU A 151 23.05 -7.35 6.59
C LEU A 151 23.47 -6.46 7.77
N GLY A 152 23.28 -5.14 7.63
CA GLY A 152 23.70 -4.21 8.66
C GLY A 152 23.27 -2.77 8.38
N PRO A 153 23.75 -1.82 9.19
CA PRO A 153 23.42 -0.39 9.05
C PRO A 153 23.72 0.15 7.64
N HIS A 154 24.88 -0.18 7.10
CA HIS A 154 25.37 0.28 5.79
C HIS A 154 25.84 -0.87 4.91
N LEU A 155 25.22 -2.05 5.06
CA LEU A 155 25.61 -3.23 4.29
C LEU A 155 24.35 -4.01 3.88
N SER A 156 24.29 -4.32 2.61
CA SER A 156 23.29 -5.23 2.08
C SER A 156 23.87 -6.12 0.99
N LYS A 157 23.15 -7.19 0.68
CA LYS A 157 23.48 -8.16 -0.36
C LYS A 157 22.36 -8.17 -1.39
N GLY A 158 22.71 -8.18 -2.64
CA GLY A 158 21.76 -8.20 -3.75
C GLY A 158 22.16 -9.17 -4.85
N ILE A 159 21.31 -9.28 -5.86
CA ILE A 159 21.58 -10.00 -7.09
C ILE A 159 21.47 -9.06 -8.28
N VAL A 160 22.28 -9.29 -9.28
CA VAL A 160 22.19 -8.56 -10.54
C VAL A 160 20.96 -9.06 -11.32
N LEU A 161 20.00 -8.17 -11.58
CA LEU A 161 18.81 -8.47 -12.38
C LEU A 161 19.06 -8.28 -13.86
N GLN A 162 19.76 -7.20 -14.19
CA GLN A 162 20.07 -6.80 -15.57
C GLN A 162 21.43 -6.13 -15.57
N GLN A 163 22.24 -6.45 -16.56
CA GLN A 163 23.51 -5.76 -16.77
C GLN A 163 23.78 -5.53 -18.25
N GLN A 164 24.27 -4.35 -18.57
CA GLN A 164 24.78 -3.97 -19.88
C GLN A 164 26.30 -4.12 -19.90
N GLU A 165 26.94 -3.90 -18.77
CA GLU A 165 28.35 -4.05 -18.55
C GLU A 165 28.64 -4.77 -17.23
N PRO A 166 29.80 -5.44 -17.10
CA PRO A 166 30.16 -6.14 -15.88
C PRO A 166 30.19 -5.22 -14.67
N VAL A 167 29.48 -5.61 -13.62
CA VAL A 167 29.49 -4.90 -12.33
C VAL A 167 30.85 -5.16 -11.67
N LYS A 168 31.49 -4.09 -11.20
CA LYS A 168 32.81 -4.12 -10.52
C LYS A 168 32.72 -3.38 -9.19
N ASN A 169 33.65 -3.69 -8.30
CA ASN A 169 33.80 -2.99 -7.03
C ASN A 169 34.07 -1.50 -7.28
N GLY A 170 33.57 -0.66 -6.38
CA GLY A 170 33.72 0.79 -6.44
C GLY A 170 32.71 1.53 -7.33
N LEU A 171 31.88 0.81 -8.10
CA LEU A 171 30.81 1.46 -8.88
C LEU A 171 29.76 2.06 -7.96
N ARG A 172 29.29 3.26 -8.30
CA ARG A 172 28.28 3.96 -7.52
C ARG A 172 26.89 3.36 -7.65
N LEU A 173 26.11 3.50 -6.58
CA LEU A 173 24.70 3.12 -6.55
C LEU A 173 23.85 4.38 -6.70
N GLY A 174 22.74 4.27 -7.41
CA GLY A 174 21.75 5.33 -7.55
C GLY A 174 20.54 5.15 -6.65
N GLN A 175 19.60 6.07 -6.76
CA GLN A 175 18.32 6.00 -6.06
C GLN A 175 17.52 4.77 -6.49
N ARG A 176 16.72 4.26 -5.56
CA ARG A 176 15.77 3.19 -5.84
C ARG A 176 14.87 3.56 -7.02
N LEU A 177 14.68 2.62 -7.92
CA LEU A 177 13.70 2.78 -9.00
C LEU A 177 12.28 2.69 -8.44
N SER A 178 11.39 3.51 -8.97
CA SER A 178 9.97 3.43 -8.69
C SER A 178 9.36 2.16 -9.31
N PRO A 179 8.32 1.57 -8.70
CA PRO A 179 7.60 0.47 -9.33
C PRO A 179 7.05 0.93 -10.69
N GLY A 180 7.57 0.37 -11.80
CA GLY A 180 7.15 0.71 -13.17
C GLY A 180 8.22 1.39 -14.04
N GLU A 181 9.39 1.72 -13.50
CA GLU A 181 10.61 2.10 -14.25
C GLU A 181 11.50 0.84 -14.43
#